data_b5329324cf14d9882aaf1c21d6753d3f
#
_entry.id   b5329324cf14d9882aaf1c21d6753d3f
#
_cell.length_a   1.000
_cell.length_b   1.000
_cell.length_c   1.000
_cell.angle_alpha   90.00
_cell.angle_beta   90.00
_cell.angle_gamma   90.00
#
_symmetry.space_group_name_H-M   'P 1'
#
loop_
_entity.id
_entity.type
_entity.pdbx_description
1 polymer ?
#
loop_
_entity_poly.entity_id
_entity_poly.type
_entity_poly.pdbx_seq_one_letter_code
_entity_poly.pdbx_strand_id
1 'polypeptide(L)'
;MKKLNLRIPALLLVVILIMAFAIPAFAANSSDAVAATTAVESAGGLSDTAAKALGAAIAIGLAAAGGAIAMGVVAGKSAEGIARQPEAQDKIRTTLMLSLVFIETAIIYALLVVILIIFVL
;
A
#
# COMPACT_ATOMS: atom_id res chain seq x y z
N MET A 1 -8.76 38.29 5.60
CA MET A 1 -9.47 37.13 6.20
C MET A 1 -10.20 36.21 5.19
N LYS A 2 -10.40 36.60 3.92
CA LYS A 2 -11.10 35.79 2.89
C LYS A 2 -10.29 34.63 2.26
N LYS A 3 -8.98 34.65 2.35
CA LYS A 3 -8.09 33.63 1.73
C LYS A 3 -7.94 32.34 2.57
N LEU A 4 -8.31 32.38 3.85
CA LEU A 4 -8.23 31.20 4.72
C LEU A 4 -9.41 30.25 4.49
N ASN A 5 -10.58 30.80 4.10
CA ASN A 5 -11.80 30.00 3.92
C ASN A 5 -11.81 29.14 2.65
N LEU A 6 -10.94 29.45 1.68
CA LEU A 6 -10.86 28.68 0.43
C LEU A 6 -9.86 27.51 0.53
N ARG A 7 -8.90 27.57 1.47
CA ARG A 7 -7.90 26.54 1.68
C ARG A 7 -8.45 25.34 2.45
N ILE A 8 -9.41 25.58 3.36
CA ILE A 8 -10.05 24.53 4.15
C ILE A 8 -10.88 23.59 3.27
N PRO A 9 -11.80 24.07 2.39
CA PRO A 9 -12.54 23.18 1.50
C PRO A 9 -11.63 22.51 0.45
N ALA A 10 -10.57 23.16 -0.01
CA ALA A 10 -9.60 22.56 -0.93
C ALA A 10 -8.82 21.43 -0.25
N LEU A 11 -8.37 21.61 1.00
CA LEU A 11 -7.74 20.56 1.81
C LEU A 11 -8.69 19.40 2.09
N LEU A 12 -9.96 19.70 2.41
CA LEU A 12 -11.00 18.70 2.61
C LEU A 12 -11.26 17.90 1.34
N LEU A 13 -11.27 18.54 0.18
CA LEU A 13 -11.46 17.90 -1.11
C LEU A 13 -10.29 16.99 -1.47
N VAL A 14 -9.06 17.40 -1.17
CA VAL A 14 -7.86 16.57 -1.35
C VAL A 14 -7.88 15.36 -0.41
N VAL A 15 -8.26 15.54 0.84
CA VAL A 15 -8.41 14.44 1.82
C VAL A 15 -9.51 13.46 1.39
N ILE A 16 -10.65 13.96 0.91
CA ILE A 16 -11.73 13.12 0.38
C ILE A 16 -11.27 12.37 -0.87
N LEU A 17 -10.50 13.01 -1.75
CA LEU A 17 -9.94 12.39 -2.95
C LEU A 17 -8.94 11.28 -2.58
N ILE A 18 -8.06 11.53 -1.60
CA ILE A 18 -7.12 10.53 -1.08
C ILE A 18 -7.87 9.37 -0.41
N MET A 19 -8.92 9.67 0.36
CA MET A 19 -9.76 8.65 1.00
C MET A 19 -10.57 7.86 -0.02
N ALA A 20 -11.09 8.50 -1.07
CA ALA A 20 -11.81 7.81 -2.15
C ALA A 20 -10.88 6.86 -2.94
N PHE A 21 -9.59 7.16 -3.02
CA PHE A 21 -8.58 6.26 -3.62
C PHE A 21 -8.10 5.17 -2.66
N ALA A 22 -8.13 5.43 -1.35
CA ALA A 22 -7.69 4.48 -0.32
C ALA A 22 -8.75 3.41 0.03
N ILE A 23 -10.04 3.74 -0.08
CA ILE A 23 -11.14 2.82 0.25
C ILE A 23 -11.20 1.62 -0.72
N PRO A 24 -11.06 1.76 -2.04
CA PRO A 24 -11.02 0.58 -2.92
C PRO A 24 -9.81 -0.31 -2.68
N ALA A 25 -8.67 0.23 -2.27
CA ALA A 25 -7.48 -0.57 -1.95
C ALA A 25 -7.67 -1.47 -0.71
N PHE A 26 -8.57 -1.10 0.20
CA PHE A 26 -8.90 -1.93 1.38
C PHE A 26 -10.04 -2.92 1.10
N ALA A 27 -10.94 -2.60 0.17
CA ALA A 27 -12.07 -3.44 -0.23
C ALA A 27 -11.75 -4.37 -1.40
N ALA A 28 -10.57 -4.22 -2.04
CA ALA A 28 -10.15 -5.06 -3.16
C ALA A 28 -9.90 -6.50 -2.69
N ASN A 29 -10.94 -7.27 -2.77
CA ASN A 29 -10.87 -8.72 -2.76
C ASN A 29 -10.06 -9.16 -4.01
N SER A 30 -9.44 -10.32 -3.98
CA SER A 30 -8.57 -10.87 -5.03
C SER A 30 -9.12 -10.80 -6.47
N SER A 31 -10.44 -10.65 -6.62
CA SER A 31 -11.12 -10.44 -7.90
C SER A 31 -10.81 -9.10 -8.57
N ASP A 32 -10.55 -8.04 -7.80
CA ASP A 32 -10.28 -6.70 -8.36
C ASP A 32 -8.83 -6.56 -8.84
N ALA A 33 -7.91 -7.33 -8.25
CA ALA A 33 -6.54 -7.44 -8.75
C ALA A 33 -6.50 -8.12 -10.14
N VAL A 34 -7.36 -9.11 -10.39
CA VAL A 34 -7.52 -9.75 -11.70
C VAL A 34 -8.18 -8.81 -12.70
N ALA A 35 -9.14 -7.98 -12.28
CA ALA A 35 -9.77 -6.97 -13.13
C ALA A 35 -8.77 -5.87 -13.54
N ALA A 36 -7.84 -5.48 -12.67
CA ALA A 36 -6.79 -4.52 -13.01
C ALA A 36 -5.80 -5.08 -14.04
N THR A 37 -5.44 -6.36 -13.94
CA THR A 37 -4.59 -7.02 -14.96
C THR A 37 -5.30 -7.18 -16.31
N THR A 38 -6.58 -7.52 -16.31
CA THR A 38 -7.37 -7.62 -17.56
C THR A 38 -7.59 -6.26 -18.23
N ALA A 39 -7.70 -5.18 -17.47
CA ALA A 39 -7.78 -3.82 -18.01
C ALA A 39 -6.49 -3.38 -18.70
N VAL A 40 -5.34 -3.89 -18.28
CA VAL A 40 -4.03 -3.64 -18.94
C VAL A 40 -3.94 -4.42 -20.26
N GLU A 41 -4.45 -5.65 -20.34
CA GLU A 41 -4.51 -6.42 -21.57
C GLU A 41 -5.48 -5.84 -22.61
N SER A 42 -6.57 -5.20 -22.16
CA SER A 42 -7.57 -4.58 -23.05
C SER A 42 -7.14 -3.23 -23.60
N ALA A 43 -6.05 -2.63 -23.13
CA ALA A 43 -5.47 -1.41 -23.67
C ALA A 43 -4.68 -1.72 -24.95
N GLY A 44 -5.38 -2.19 -25.98
CA GLY A 44 -4.81 -2.51 -27.28
C GLY A 44 -4.07 -1.30 -27.87
N GLY A 45 -2.73 -1.39 -27.94
CA GLY A 45 -1.84 -0.36 -28.47
C GLY A 45 -0.65 0.00 -27.59
N LEU A 46 -0.53 -0.55 -26.38
CA LEU A 46 0.68 -0.38 -25.58
C LEU A 46 1.81 -1.25 -26.15
N SER A 47 3.01 -0.66 -26.26
CA SER A 47 4.20 -1.46 -26.56
C SER A 47 4.41 -2.50 -25.45
N ASP A 48 5.02 -3.64 -25.78
CA ASP A 48 5.34 -4.69 -24.81
C ASP A 48 6.05 -4.15 -23.57
N THR A 49 6.98 -3.24 -23.77
CA THR A 49 7.68 -2.52 -22.68
C THR A 49 6.76 -1.71 -21.79
N ALA A 50 5.78 -1.01 -22.38
CA ALA A 50 4.82 -0.21 -21.61
C ALA A 50 3.87 -1.11 -20.80
N ALA A 51 3.43 -2.24 -21.37
CA ALA A 51 2.59 -3.21 -20.68
C ALA A 51 3.33 -3.83 -19.47
N LYS A 52 4.60 -4.23 -19.65
CA LYS A 52 5.46 -4.74 -18.57
C LYS A 52 5.67 -3.68 -17.47
N ALA A 53 5.95 -2.44 -17.84
CA ALA A 53 6.16 -1.35 -16.89
C ALA A 53 4.89 -1.06 -16.06
N LEU A 54 3.72 -1.05 -16.69
CA LEU A 54 2.45 -0.86 -16.00
C LEU A 54 2.13 -2.03 -15.07
N GLY A 55 2.29 -3.26 -15.54
CA GLY A 55 2.09 -4.45 -14.72
C GLY A 55 3.02 -4.47 -13.51
N ALA A 56 4.29 -4.14 -13.70
CA ALA A 56 5.27 -4.01 -12.64
C ALA A 56 4.92 -2.92 -11.62
N ALA A 57 4.50 -1.73 -12.08
CA ALA A 57 4.12 -0.63 -11.23
C ALA A 57 2.88 -0.96 -10.38
N ILE A 58 1.87 -1.62 -10.97
CA ILE A 58 0.67 -2.06 -10.24
C ILE A 58 1.03 -3.12 -9.20
N ALA A 59 1.83 -4.11 -9.57
CA ALA A 59 2.21 -5.20 -8.67
C ALA A 59 2.95 -4.69 -7.43
N ILE A 60 3.98 -3.84 -7.61
CA ILE A 60 4.73 -3.30 -6.46
C ILE A 60 3.91 -2.27 -5.69
N GLY A 61 3.07 -1.49 -6.38
CA GLY A 61 2.19 -0.51 -5.75
C GLY A 61 1.18 -1.17 -4.80
N LEU A 62 0.56 -2.26 -5.21
CA LEU A 62 -0.37 -3.04 -4.37
C LEU A 62 0.34 -3.70 -3.19
N ALA A 63 1.51 -4.30 -3.42
CA ALA A 63 2.31 -4.92 -2.36
C ALA A 63 2.75 -3.88 -1.31
N ALA A 64 3.25 -2.72 -1.75
CA ALA A 64 3.67 -1.64 -0.88
C ALA A 64 2.50 -1.02 -0.11
N ALA A 65 1.36 -0.80 -0.76
CA ALA A 65 0.16 -0.26 -0.12
C ALA A 65 -0.37 -1.22 0.96
N GLY A 66 -0.47 -2.51 0.65
CA GLY A 66 -0.87 -3.54 1.61
C GLY A 66 0.07 -3.63 2.81
N GLY A 67 1.37 -3.60 2.55
CA GLY A 67 2.39 -3.60 3.58
C GLY A 67 2.36 -2.36 4.47
N ALA A 68 2.20 -1.17 3.89
CA ALA A 68 2.11 0.08 4.65
C ALA A 68 0.89 0.09 5.59
N ILE A 69 -0.26 -0.39 5.13
CA ILE A 69 -1.46 -0.53 5.96
C ILE A 69 -1.20 -1.53 7.11
N ALA A 70 -0.62 -2.69 6.79
CA ALA A 70 -0.30 -3.71 7.78
C ALA A 70 0.66 -3.18 8.85
N MET A 71 1.72 -2.48 8.44
CA MET A 71 2.67 -1.83 9.36
C MET A 71 1.98 -0.80 10.26
N GLY A 72 1.10 0.03 9.70
CA GLY A 72 0.33 1.02 10.45
C GLY A 72 -0.57 0.38 11.50
N VAL A 73 -1.27 -0.69 11.16
CA VAL A 73 -2.14 -1.43 12.09
C VAL A 73 -1.33 -2.08 13.21
N VAL A 74 -0.23 -2.76 12.86
CA VAL A 74 0.63 -3.43 13.85
C VAL A 74 1.26 -2.42 14.79
N ALA A 75 1.77 -1.30 14.28
CA ALA A 75 2.35 -0.24 15.09
C ALA A 75 1.32 0.40 16.03
N GLY A 76 0.12 0.72 15.51
CA GLY A 76 -0.97 1.28 16.31
C GLY A 76 -1.42 0.34 17.43
N LYS A 77 -1.62 -0.94 17.12
CA LYS A 77 -1.99 -1.95 18.13
C LYS A 77 -0.91 -2.20 19.15
N SER A 78 0.35 -2.16 18.77
CA SER A 78 1.48 -2.28 19.69
C SER A 78 1.57 -1.08 20.63
N ALA A 79 1.37 0.13 20.13
CA ALA A 79 1.34 1.33 20.95
C ALA A 79 0.17 1.29 21.96
N GLU A 80 -1.02 0.88 21.52
CA GLU A 80 -2.17 0.68 22.40
C GLU A 80 -1.89 -0.39 23.47
N GLY A 81 -1.25 -1.48 23.10
CA GLY A 81 -0.85 -2.54 24.04
C GLY A 81 0.12 -2.06 25.11
N ILE A 82 1.13 -1.27 24.72
CA ILE A 82 2.09 -0.67 25.68
C ILE A 82 1.38 0.31 26.62
N ALA A 83 0.46 1.12 26.11
CA ALA A 83 -0.30 2.06 26.93
C ALA A 83 -1.17 1.36 27.98
N ARG A 84 -1.69 0.17 27.67
CA ARG A 84 -2.50 -0.63 28.60
C ARG A 84 -1.67 -1.48 29.56
N GLN A 85 -0.51 -1.95 29.12
CA GLN A 85 0.39 -2.83 29.88
C GLN A 85 1.84 -2.37 29.76
N PRO A 86 2.25 -1.32 30.48
CA PRO A 86 3.61 -0.79 30.43
C PRO A 86 4.68 -1.83 30.80
N GLU A 87 4.35 -2.76 31.67
CA GLU A 87 5.25 -3.84 32.12
C GLU A 87 5.60 -4.84 31.00
N ALA A 88 4.74 -4.96 29.96
CA ALA A 88 4.95 -5.84 28.81
C ALA A 88 5.66 -5.14 27.64
N GLN A 89 6.11 -3.90 27.80
CA GLN A 89 6.67 -3.06 26.74
C GLN A 89 7.77 -3.77 25.94
N ASP A 90 8.71 -4.41 26.57
CA ASP A 90 9.85 -5.05 25.90
C ASP A 90 9.41 -6.24 25.02
N LYS A 91 8.44 -7.04 25.49
CA LYS A 91 7.88 -8.15 24.73
C LYS A 91 7.09 -7.65 23.53
N ILE A 92 6.25 -6.62 23.73
CA ILE A 92 5.45 -6.04 22.64
C ILE A 92 6.38 -5.41 21.59
N ARG A 93 7.44 -4.70 22.02
CA ARG A 93 8.40 -4.07 21.12
C ARG A 93 9.16 -5.10 20.28
N THR A 94 9.58 -6.21 20.88
CA THR A 94 10.27 -7.28 20.17
C THR A 94 9.35 -7.92 19.12
N THR A 95 8.10 -8.22 19.47
CA THR A 95 7.11 -8.76 18.55
C THR A 95 6.77 -7.78 17.43
N LEU A 96 6.67 -6.48 17.74
CA LEU A 96 6.46 -5.42 16.77
C LEU A 96 7.59 -5.38 15.74
N MET A 97 8.84 -5.34 16.19
CA MET A 97 10.01 -5.30 15.30
C MET A 97 10.05 -6.51 14.37
N LEU A 98 9.80 -7.70 14.92
CA LEU A 98 9.76 -8.93 14.14
C LEU A 98 8.65 -8.91 13.08
N SER A 99 7.47 -8.45 13.45
CA SER A 99 6.34 -8.32 12.54
C SER A 99 6.61 -7.34 11.40
N LEU A 100 7.22 -6.19 11.70
CA LEU A 100 7.59 -5.19 10.70
C LEU A 100 8.59 -5.75 9.69
N VAL A 101 9.61 -6.48 10.16
CA VAL A 101 10.61 -7.12 9.29
C VAL A 101 9.96 -8.13 8.35
N PHE A 102 9.02 -8.95 8.80
CA PHE A 102 8.33 -9.90 7.94
C PHE A 102 7.46 -9.22 6.88
N ILE A 103 6.75 -8.13 7.25
CA ILE A 103 5.95 -7.36 6.28
C ILE A 103 6.87 -6.73 5.23
N GLU A 104 7.98 -6.13 5.64
CA GLU A 104 8.95 -5.50 4.74
C GLU A 104 9.59 -6.53 3.80
N THR A 105 9.92 -7.71 4.31
CA THR A 105 10.48 -8.81 3.51
C THR A 105 9.51 -9.23 2.40
N ALA A 106 8.21 -9.29 2.68
CA ALA A 106 7.21 -9.61 1.67
C ALA A 106 7.15 -8.56 0.55
N ILE A 107 7.30 -7.28 0.87
CA ILE A 107 7.36 -6.19 -0.13
C ILE A 107 8.63 -6.32 -0.98
N ILE A 108 9.76 -6.67 -0.36
CA ILE A 108 11.03 -6.88 -1.06
C ILE A 108 10.93 -8.07 -2.03
N TYR A 109 10.26 -9.15 -1.67
CA TYR A 109 10.00 -10.25 -2.60
C TYR A 109 9.16 -9.83 -3.79
N ALA A 110 8.12 -9.01 -3.58
CA ALA A 110 7.35 -8.46 -4.68
C ALA A 110 8.21 -7.60 -5.61
N LEU A 111 9.10 -6.78 -5.05
CA LEU A 111 10.05 -5.98 -5.83
C LEU A 111 11.01 -6.87 -6.63
N LEU A 112 11.54 -7.94 -6.06
CA LEU A 112 12.40 -8.89 -6.76
C LEU A 112 11.69 -9.53 -7.96
N VAL A 113 10.44 -9.94 -7.80
CA VAL A 113 9.63 -10.49 -8.90
C VAL A 113 9.42 -9.45 -9.99
N VAL A 114 9.15 -8.19 -9.63
CA VAL A 114 9.01 -7.09 -10.58
C VAL A 114 10.29 -6.85 -11.37
N ILE A 115 11.44 -6.84 -10.71
CA ILE A 115 12.74 -6.72 -11.37
C ILE A 115 12.97 -7.88 -12.34
N LEU A 116 12.64 -9.09 -11.94
CA LEU A 116 12.77 -10.28 -12.77
C LEU A 116 11.90 -10.18 -14.02
N ILE A 117 10.67 -9.72 -13.90
CA ILE A 117 9.76 -9.51 -15.04
C ILE A 117 10.33 -8.48 -16.02
N ILE A 118 10.87 -7.37 -15.52
CA ILE A 118 11.40 -6.30 -16.39
C ILE A 118 12.65 -6.74 -17.14
N PHE A 119 13.56 -7.49 -16.50
CA PHE A 119 14.85 -7.81 -17.07
C PHE A 119 14.94 -9.17 -17.77
N VAL A 120 14.05 -10.11 -17.44
CA VAL A 120 14.11 -11.49 -17.96
C VAL A 120 13.00 -11.76 -18.98
N LEU A 121 11.83 -11.17 -18.83
CA LEU A 121 10.69 -11.34 -19.71
C LEU A 121 10.59 -10.20 -20.72
#